data_c9ac6bdba511e4d38efc61790c0b0ff3
#
_entry.id   c9ac6bdba511e4d38efc61790c0b0ff3
#
_cell.length_a   1.000
_cell.length_b   1.000
_cell.length_c   1.000
_cell.angle_alpha   90.00
_cell.angle_beta   90.00
_cell.angle_gamma   90.00
#
_symmetry.space_group_name_H-M   'P 1'
#
loop_
_entity.id
_entity.type
_entity.pdbx_description
1 polymer ?
#
loop_
_entity_poly.entity_id
_entity_poly.type
_entity_poly.pdbx_seq_one_letter_code
_entity_poly.pdbx_strand_id
1 'polypeptide(L)'
;MPATAISELRIAVKSSLTPAELDDANALVSEARWNQVAADWRLFVEHGRVYAAHASCGRIVATSAILPYGQHFGWISMVLVGGPYRRRGLATLLMRRAMDDLSAARLVPVLDATPDGRAVYGALGFMDCWGFHRLRRERQEARRVDPVLPAGVSVRPITDADWPPLCAFDAAAFGAQRNAVLGALRGRLPAADLVAVETDRIVGFCLGRDGRIAAHIGTLVADNDAIA
;
A
#
# COMPACT_ATOMS: atom_id res chain seq x y z
N MET A 1 4.53 33.97 -5.46
CA MET A 1 3.27 33.66 -4.78
C MET A 1 3.51 33.65 -3.28
N PRO A 2 2.74 34.41 -2.46
CA PRO A 2 2.87 34.34 -1.02
C PRO A 2 2.61 32.92 -0.54
N ALA A 3 3.35 32.50 0.47
CA ALA A 3 3.25 31.16 1.04
C ALA A 3 1.94 31.03 1.83
N THR A 4 0.96 30.31 1.32
CA THR A 4 -0.30 29.99 2.04
C THR A 4 0.03 29.45 3.43
N ALA A 5 -0.46 30.09 4.48
CA ALA A 5 -0.25 29.63 5.85
C ALA A 5 -0.99 28.29 6.05
N ILE A 6 -0.47 27.39 6.93
CA ILE A 6 -1.15 26.11 7.24
C ILE A 6 -2.56 26.36 7.80
N SER A 7 -2.76 27.46 8.51
CA SER A 7 -4.06 27.90 9.05
C SER A 7 -5.13 28.14 7.97
N GLU A 8 -4.73 28.31 6.71
CA GLU A 8 -5.63 28.49 5.57
C GLU A 8 -5.99 27.18 4.87
N LEU A 9 -5.37 26.05 5.27
CA LEU A 9 -5.62 24.75 4.71
C LEU A 9 -6.75 24.04 5.48
N ARG A 10 -7.71 23.53 4.74
CA ARG A 10 -8.79 22.72 5.31
C ARG A 10 -8.44 21.24 5.23
N ILE A 11 -8.33 20.56 6.36
CA ILE A 11 -8.17 19.09 6.40
C ILE A 11 -9.55 18.46 6.44
N ALA A 12 -9.77 17.49 5.56
CA ALA A 12 -10.96 16.68 5.47
C ALA A 12 -10.63 15.19 5.49
N VAL A 13 -11.49 14.40 6.11
CA VAL A 13 -11.52 12.94 5.98
C VAL A 13 -12.39 12.60 4.77
N LYS A 14 -11.89 11.77 3.87
CA LYS A 14 -12.55 11.42 2.62
C LYS A 14 -12.99 9.96 2.65
N SER A 15 -14.28 9.73 2.44
CA SER A 15 -14.89 8.41 2.17
C SER A 15 -15.09 8.17 0.66
N SER A 16 -14.84 9.17 -0.18
CA SER A 16 -14.79 9.10 -1.63
C SER A 16 -13.91 10.23 -2.15
N LEU A 17 -13.38 10.08 -3.35
CA LEU A 17 -12.70 11.14 -4.08
C LEU A 17 -13.49 11.45 -5.35
N THR A 18 -13.80 12.72 -5.57
CA THR A 18 -14.33 13.18 -6.86
C THR A 18 -13.26 13.01 -7.95
N PRO A 19 -13.61 13.00 -9.24
CA PRO A 19 -12.62 12.93 -10.32
C PRO A 19 -11.51 13.98 -10.18
N ALA A 20 -11.87 15.24 -9.88
CA ALA A 20 -10.90 16.31 -9.69
C ALA A 20 -9.96 16.09 -8.48
N GLU A 21 -10.50 15.59 -7.37
CA GLU A 21 -9.69 15.23 -6.19
C GLU A 21 -8.76 14.04 -6.46
N LEU A 22 -9.22 13.07 -7.25
CA LEU A 22 -8.40 11.93 -7.67
C LEU A 22 -7.25 12.39 -8.59
N ASP A 23 -7.52 13.35 -9.50
CA ASP A 23 -6.48 13.96 -10.35
C ASP A 23 -5.44 14.70 -9.51
N ASP A 24 -5.86 15.48 -8.51
CA ASP A 24 -4.96 16.15 -7.58
C ASP A 24 -4.11 15.12 -6.78
N ALA A 25 -4.73 14.07 -6.26
CA ALA A 25 -4.06 13.01 -5.51
C ALA A 25 -3.04 12.25 -6.41
N ASN A 26 -3.39 11.96 -7.66
CA ASN A 26 -2.50 11.36 -8.64
C ASN A 26 -1.35 12.30 -9.05
N ALA A 27 -1.58 13.62 -9.06
CA ALA A 27 -0.52 14.61 -9.30
C ALA A 27 0.53 14.55 -8.17
N LEU A 28 0.11 14.42 -6.91
CA LEU A 28 1.02 14.22 -5.76
C LEU A 28 1.82 12.93 -5.88
N VAL A 29 1.18 11.82 -6.27
CA VAL A 29 1.84 10.53 -6.55
C VAL A 29 2.91 10.68 -7.63
N SER A 30 2.57 11.41 -8.71
CA SER A 30 3.47 11.63 -9.84
C SER A 30 4.67 12.50 -9.46
N GLU A 31 4.45 13.57 -8.69
CA GLU A 31 5.50 14.42 -8.17
C GLU A 31 6.47 13.66 -7.25
N ALA A 32 5.93 12.76 -6.41
CA ALA A 32 6.72 11.90 -5.55
C ALA A 32 7.40 10.73 -6.32
N ARG A 33 7.13 10.55 -7.59
CA ARG A 33 7.58 9.42 -8.42
C ARG A 33 7.17 8.06 -7.87
N TRP A 34 6.01 8.01 -7.22
CA TRP A 34 5.46 6.76 -6.69
C TRP A 34 4.69 5.99 -7.77
N ASN A 35 4.44 4.71 -7.50
CA ASN A 35 3.89 3.76 -8.47
C ASN A 35 2.38 3.52 -8.32
N GLN A 36 1.69 4.28 -7.48
CA GLN A 36 0.26 4.12 -7.24
C GLN A 36 -0.57 4.65 -8.40
N VAL A 37 -1.78 4.10 -8.54
CA VAL A 37 -2.79 4.45 -9.53
C VAL A 37 -4.16 4.65 -8.85
N ALA A 38 -5.16 5.05 -9.63
CA ALA A 38 -6.52 5.31 -9.12
C ALA A 38 -7.14 4.14 -8.33
N ALA A 39 -6.85 2.89 -8.73
CA ALA A 39 -7.32 1.70 -8.03
C ALA A 39 -6.76 1.59 -6.60
N ASP A 40 -5.54 2.07 -6.37
CA ASP A 40 -4.94 2.10 -5.03
C ASP A 40 -5.66 3.11 -4.13
N TRP A 41 -6.03 4.29 -4.64
CA TRP A 41 -6.81 5.26 -3.89
C TRP A 41 -8.20 4.74 -3.52
N ARG A 42 -8.84 3.99 -4.44
CA ARG A 42 -10.14 3.37 -4.19
C ARG A 42 -10.07 2.42 -2.99
N LEU A 43 -9.03 1.58 -2.92
CA LEU A 43 -8.81 0.69 -1.76
C LEU A 43 -8.80 1.46 -0.43
N PHE A 44 -8.10 2.61 -0.37
CA PHE A 44 -8.01 3.40 0.86
C PHE A 44 -9.34 4.06 1.25
N VAL A 45 -10.13 4.54 0.29
CA VAL A 45 -11.43 5.17 0.61
C VAL A 45 -12.51 4.15 0.97
N GLU A 46 -12.45 2.94 0.40
CA GLU A 46 -13.42 1.87 0.64
C GLU A 46 -13.15 1.09 1.93
N HIS A 47 -11.89 0.88 2.27
CA HIS A 47 -11.49 -0.02 3.37
C HIS A 47 -10.69 0.67 4.48
N GLY A 48 -10.44 1.94 4.34
CA GLY A 48 -9.67 2.73 5.30
C GLY A 48 -10.20 4.15 5.44
N ARG A 49 -9.28 5.10 5.54
CA ARG A 49 -9.57 6.54 5.53
C ARG A 49 -8.49 7.28 4.77
N VAL A 50 -8.88 8.29 4.02
CA VAL A 50 -7.97 9.24 3.37
C VAL A 50 -8.14 10.60 4.03
N TYR A 51 -7.05 11.17 4.49
CA TYR A 51 -6.97 12.55 4.99
C TYR A 51 -6.41 13.42 3.87
N ALA A 52 -7.12 14.46 3.51
CA ALA A 52 -6.74 15.38 2.46
C ALA A 52 -6.67 16.81 2.99
N ALA A 53 -5.58 17.50 2.73
CA ALA A 53 -5.47 18.93 2.95
C ALA A 53 -5.78 19.68 1.66
N HIS A 54 -6.75 20.59 1.74
CA HIS A 54 -7.20 21.40 0.60
C HIS A 54 -6.69 22.83 0.75
N ALA A 55 -6.15 23.38 -0.34
CA ALA A 55 -5.87 24.80 -0.45
C ALA A 55 -7.18 25.61 -0.59
N SER A 56 -7.10 26.94 -0.48
CA SER A 56 -8.23 27.86 -0.62
C SER A 56 -8.96 27.72 -1.98
N CYS A 57 -8.26 27.30 -3.02
CA CYS A 57 -8.85 27.02 -4.33
C CYS A 57 -9.56 25.65 -4.40
N GLY A 58 -9.63 24.89 -3.31
CA GLY A 58 -10.29 23.58 -3.24
C GLY A 58 -9.43 22.39 -3.66
N ARG A 59 -8.23 22.59 -4.23
CA ARG A 59 -7.34 21.50 -4.66
C ARG A 59 -6.72 20.76 -3.49
N ILE A 60 -6.57 19.43 -3.62
CA ILE A 60 -5.80 18.63 -2.68
C ILE A 60 -4.30 18.91 -2.87
N VAL A 61 -3.64 19.33 -1.78
CA VAL A 61 -2.22 19.69 -1.77
C VAL A 61 -1.36 18.79 -0.88
N ALA A 62 -2.00 17.98 -0.05
CA ALA A 62 -1.35 16.92 0.72
C ALA A 62 -2.34 15.85 1.11
N THR A 63 -1.83 14.63 1.31
CA THR A 63 -2.61 13.47 1.74
C THR A 63 -1.88 12.66 2.80
N SER A 64 -2.63 11.86 3.56
CA SER A 64 -2.22 10.61 4.20
C SER A 64 -3.40 9.65 4.17
N ALA A 65 -3.16 8.37 4.35
CA ALA A 65 -4.22 7.38 4.39
C ALA A 65 -3.90 6.30 5.43
N ILE A 66 -4.93 5.65 5.96
CA ILE A 66 -4.79 4.49 6.83
C ILE A 66 -5.58 3.31 6.28
N LEU A 67 -5.03 2.10 6.49
CA LEU A 67 -5.73 0.82 6.33
C LEU A 67 -5.66 0.06 7.65
N PRO A 68 -6.78 -0.18 8.34
CA PRO A 68 -6.83 -1.03 9.51
C PRO A 68 -6.67 -2.51 9.12
N TYR A 69 -5.97 -3.28 9.94
CA TYR A 69 -5.79 -4.72 9.79
C TYR A 69 -6.18 -5.44 11.07
N GLY A 70 -7.31 -6.12 11.03
CA GLY A 70 -7.85 -6.81 12.19
C GLY A 70 -8.10 -5.87 13.36
N GLN A 71 -7.66 -6.30 14.57
CA GLN A 71 -7.80 -5.55 15.81
C GLN A 71 -6.43 -5.18 16.43
N HIS A 72 -5.35 -5.24 15.65
CA HIS A 72 -4.00 -5.13 16.18
C HIS A 72 -3.26 -3.89 15.69
N PHE A 73 -3.29 -3.59 14.41
CA PHE A 73 -2.53 -2.49 13.83
C PHE A 73 -3.25 -1.85 12.64
N GLY A 74 -2.82 -0.66 12.31
CA GLY A 74 -3.26 0.04 11.09
C GLY A 74 -2.06 0.62 10.35
N TRP A 75 -2.04 0.43 9.04
CA TRP A 75 -0.96 0.90 8.19
C TRP A 75 -1.21 2.32 7.73
N ILE A 76 -0.27 3.23 8.01
CA ILE A 76 -0.30 4.59 7.49
C ILE A 76 0.46 4.62 6.17
N SER A 77 -0.19 5.14 5.15
CA SER A 77 0.33 5.20 3.78
C SER A 77 -0.03 6.52 3.11
N MET A 78 0.38 6.70 1.86
CA MET A 78 0.03 7.82 1.00
C MET A 78 0.31 9.19 1.63
N VAL A 79 1.38 9.28 2.44
CA VAL A 79 1.83 10.53 3.04
C VAL A 79 2.56 11.34 1.99
N LEU A 80 1.85 12.23 1.35
CA LEU A 80 2.29 13.02 0.21
C LEU A 80 2.04 14.51 0.46
N VAL A 81 3.01 15.35 0.12
CA VAL A 81 2.89 16.81 0.21
C VAL A 81 3.45 17.43 -1.07
N GLY A 82 2.65 18.22 -1.74
CA GLY A 82 3.04 18.97 -2.94
C GLY A 82 4.19 19.94 -2.66
N GLY A 83 5.12 20.09 -3.59
CA GLY A 83 6.35 20.84 -3.45
C GLY A 83 6.20 22.21 -2.77
N PRO A 84 5.25 23.07 -3.25
CA PRO A 84 5.02 24.38 -2.66
C PRO A 84 4.58 24.38 -1.18
N TYR A 85 4.14 23.22 -0.67
CA TYR A 85 3.60 23.05 0.68
C TYR A 85 4.52 22.27 1.62
N ARG A 86 5.65 21.78 1.14
CA ARG A 86 6.64 21.04 1.94
C ARG A 86 7.32 21.91 2.99
N ARG A 87 7.92 21.26 3.99
CA ARG A 87 8.67 21.89 5.11
C ARG A 87 7.86 22.89 5.94
N ARG A 88 6.53 22.73 5.95
CA ARG A 88 5.61 23.57 6.74
C ARG A 88 4.88 22.78 7.84
N GLY A 89 5.31 21.55 8.15
CA GLY A 89 4.69 20.70 9.15
C GLY A 89 3.41 19.97 8.69
N LEU A 90 3.01 20.09 7.41
CA LEU A 90 1.75 19.51 6.92
C LEU A 90 1.75 17.99 6.97
N ALA A 91 2.87 17.34 6.60
CA ALA A 91 3.01 15.88 6.74
C ALA A 91 2.85 15.46 8.21
N THR A 92 3.51 16.17 9.14
CA THR A 92 3.40 15.91 10.58
C THR A 92 1.96 16.05 11.07
N LEU A 93 1.23 17.06 10.61
CA LEU A 93 -0.17 17.28 10.98
C LEU A 93 -1.07 16.14 10.50
N LEU A 94 -0.92 15.71 9.25
CA LEU A 94 -1.67 14.58 8.69
C LEU A 94 -1.31 13.25 9.35
N MET A 95 -0.03 13.05 9.66
CA MET A 95 0.44 11.88 10.41
C MET A 95 -0.17 11.83 11.81
N ARG A 96 -0.15 12.92 12.55
CA ARG A 96 -0.77 12.99 13.89
C ARG A 96 -2.24 12.63 13.81
N ARG A 97 -2.98 13.17 12.84
CA ARG A 97 -4.39 12.82 12.63
C ARG A 97 -4.60 11.34 12.38
N ALA A 98 -3.78 10.74 11.52
CA ALA A 98 -3.83 9.31 11.24
C ALA A 98 -3.51 8.46 12.49
N MET A 99 -2.50 8.85 13.26
CA MET A 99 -2.12 8.19 14.52
C MET A 99 -3.23 8.30 15.57
N ASP A 100 -3.85 9.48 15.73
CA ASP A 100 -4.93 9.72 16.68
C ASP A 100 -6.15 8.82 16.36
N ASP A 101 -6.53 8.74 15.09
CA ASP A 101 -7.65 7.90 14.65
C ASP A 101 -7.36 6.41 14.84
N LEU A 102 -6.12 5.94 14.59
CA LEU A 102 -5.72 4.56 14.87
C LEU A 102 -5.68 4.27 16.36
N SER A 103 -5.14 5.18 17.16
CA SER A 103 -5.09 5.06 18.62
C SER A 103 -6.49 5.03 19.25
N ALA A 104 -7.41 5.85 18.76
CA ALA A 104 -8.82 5.83 19.17
C ALA A 104 -9.48 4.49 18.86
N ALA A 105 -9.07 3.84 17.76
CA ALA A 105 -9.48 2.48 17.39
C ALA A 105 -8.70 1.36 18.12
N ARG A 106 -7.78 1.71 19.03
CA ARG A 106 -6.86 0.79 19.73
C ARG A 106 -5.96 -0.01 18.80
N LEU A 107 -5.60 0.56 17.65
CA LEU A 107 -4.70 -0.04 16.67
C LEU A 107 -3.31 0.57 16.80
N VAL A 108 -2.28 -0.25 16.70
CA VAL A 108 -0.89 0.21 16.65
C VAL A 108 -0.60 0.82 15.27
N PRO A 109 -0.16 2.09 15.19
CA PRO A 109 0.24 2.68 13.91
C PRO A 109 1.51 2.03 13.37
N VAL A 110 1.47 1.60 12.12
CA VAL A 110 2.62 1.01 11.39
C VAL A 110 2.77 1.72 10.05
N LEU A 111 3.97 1.83 9.53
CA LEU A 111 4.24 2.38 8.20
C LEU A 111 5.55 1.84 7.61
N ASP A 112 5.68 1.98 6.28
CA ASP A 112 6.95 1.82 5.57
C ASP A 112 7.58 3.19 5.37
N ALA A 113 8.76 3.38 5.95
CA ALA A 113 9.49 4.63 5.84
C ALA A 113 10.40 4.62 4.60
N THR A 114 10.33 5.70 3.81
CA THR A 114 11.44 6.03 2.91
C THR A 114 12.63 6.57 3.73
N PRO A 115 13.86 6.53 3.22
CA PRO A 115 15.01 7.13 3.93
C PRO A 115 14.75 8.56 4.38
N ASP A 116 14.14 9.39 3.53
CA ASP A 116 13.81 10.79 3.85
C ASP A 116 12.70 10.92 4.91
N GLY A 117 11.75 9.98 4.92
CA GLY A 117 10.65 9.96 5.88
C GLY A 117 11.04 9.45 7.27
N ARG A 118 12.06 8.60 7.36
CA ARG A 118 12.45 7.95 8.63
C ARG A 118 12.73 8.94 9.75
N ALA A 119 13.45 10.03 9.46
CA ALA A 119 13.74 11.05 10.47
C ALA A 119 12.47 11.77 10.96
N VAL A 120 11.51 12.03 10.06
CA VAL A 120 10.22 12.63 10.40
C VAL A 120 9.40 11.71 11.29
N TYR A 121 9.35 10.42 10.95
CA TYR A 121 8.57 9.42 11.69
C TYR A 121 9.20 9.10 13.04
N GLY A 122 10.53 9.03 13.13
CA GLY A 122 11.25 8.90 14.40
C GLY A 122 10.94 10.04 15.37
N ALA A 123 10.83 11.27 14.88
CA ALA A 123 10.43 12.43 15.69
C ALA A 123 8.95 12.37 16.15
N LEU A 124 8.12 11.51 15.54
CA LEU A 124 6.74 11.22 15.94
C LEU A 124 6.62 10.00 16.87
N GLY A 125 7.74 9.37 17.23
CA GLY A 125 7.77 8.21 18.14
C GLY A 125 7.74 6.85 17.45
N PHE A 126 7.85 6.78 16.13
CA PHE A 126 8.01 5.50 15.44
C PHE A 126 9.41 4.94 15.68
N MET A 127 9.47 3.63 15.87
CA MET A 127 10.70 2.87 16.01
C MET A 127 10.83 1.87 14.87
N ASP A 128 12.07 1.61 14.44
CA ASP A 128 12.34 0.58 13.44
C ASP A 128 12.03 -0.81 14.02
N CYS A 129 11.22 -1.59 13.31
CA CYS A 129 10.89 -2.96 13.67
C CYS A 129 11.57 -3.97 12.75
N TRP A 130 11.55 -3.72 11.44
CA TRP A 130 12.22 -4.54 10.42
C TRP A 130 12.59 -3.69 9.22
N GLY A 131 13.46 -4.23 8.37
CA GLY A 131 13.81 -3.64 7.08
C GLY A 131 13.40 -4.55 5.92
N PHE A 132 13.19 -3.98 4.75
CA PHE A 132 12.93 -4.72 3.52
C PHE A 132 13.65 -4.07 2.34
N HIS A 133 13.85 -4.85 1.29
CA HIS A 133 14.41 -4.37 0.03
C HIS A 133 13.31 -4.33 -1.03
N ARG A 134 13.20 -3.19 -1.71
CA ARG A 134 12.37 -3.10 -2.91
C ARG A 134 13.25 -3.29 -4.13
N LEU A 135 13.06 -4.40 -4.83
CA LEU A 135 13.80 -4.72 -6.03
C LEU A 135 13.09 -4.12 -7.26
N ARG A 136 13.87 -3.64 -8.21
CA ARG A 136 13.38 -3.19 -9.52
C ARG A 136 14.14 -3.94 -10.60
N ARG A 137 13.39 -4.53 -11.52
CA ARG A 137 13.95 -5.08 -12.75
C ARG A 137 13.64 -4.14 -13.91
N GLU A 138 14.66 -3.75 -14.65
CA GLU A 138 14.48 -3.05 -15.92
C GLU A 138 14.05 -4.04 -17.01
N ARG A 139 13.34 -3.53 -18.02
CA ARG A 139 12.89 -4.35 -19.14
C ARG A 139 14.11 -4.91 -19.86
N GLN A 140 14.27 -6.21 -19.78
CA GLN A 140 15.25 -6.98 -20.57
C GLN A 140 14.49 -7.93 -21.48
N GLU A 141 15.14 -8.41 -22.54
CA GLU A 141 14.62 -9.53 -23.32
C GLU A 141 14.34 -10.71 -22.38
N ALA A 142 13.12 -11.25 -22.48
CA ALA A 142 12.67 -12.31 -21.58
C ALA A 142 13.49 -13.58 -21.86
N ARG A 143 14.53 -13.82 -21.07
CA ARG A 143 15.13 -15.13 -20.98
C ARG A 143 14.18 -15.98 -20.15
N ARG A 144 13.46 -16.88 -20.80
CA ARG A 144 12.63 -17.86 -20.10
C ARG A 144 13.57 -18.79 -19.33
N VAL A 145 13.48 -18.75 -18.02
CA VAL A 145 14.12 -19.73 -17.14
C VAL A 145 12.96 -20.54 -16.57
N ASP A 146 12.91 -21.81 -16.89
CA ASP A 146 11.93 -22.70 -16.28
C ASP A 146 12.33 -22.91 -14.81
N PRO A 147 11.47 -22.59 -13.84
CA PRO A 147 11.80 -22.76 -12.43
C PRO A 147 11.93 -24.24 -12.08
N VAL A 148 12.93 -24.56 -11.27
CA VAL A 148 13.06 -25.90 -10.67
C VAL A 148 12.21 -25.88 -9.41
N LEU A 149 11.02 -26.46 -9.48
CA LEU A 149 10.12 -26.59 -8.34
C LEU A 149 10.53 -27.75 -7.44
N PRO A 150 10.30 -27.68 -6.12
CA PRO A 150 10.42 -28.82 -5.22
C PRO A 150 9.51 -29.97 -5.67
N ALA A 151 9.92 -31.21 -5.35
CA ALA A 151 9.14 -32.40 -5.68
C ALA A 151 7.74 -32.32 -5.04
N GLY A 152 6.71 -32.60 -5.83
CA GLY A 152 5.32 -32.56 -5.38
C GLY A 152 4.67 -31.16 -5.40
N VAL A 153 5.43 -30.11 -5.67
CA VAL A 153 4.89 -28.73 -5.80
C VAL A 153 4.51 -28.45 -7.25
N SER A 154 3.33 -27.89 -7.45
CA SER A 154 2.88 -27.37 -8.74
C SER A 154 2.46 -25.91 -8.61
N VAL A 155 2.72 -25.12 -9.65
CA VAL A 155 2.32 -23.70 -9.71
C VAL A 155 1.30 -23.54 -10.84
N ARG A 156 0.18 -22.88 -10.53
CA ARG A 156 -0.91 -22.64 -11.48
C ARG A 156 -1.64 -21.33 -11.19
N PRO A 157 -2.46 -20.82 -12.12
CA PRO A 157 -3.35 -19.71 -11.84
C PRO A 157 -4.29 -19.97 -10.65
N ILE A 158 -4.58 -18.93 -9.90
CA ILE A 158 -5.53 -18.95 -8.78
C ILE A 158 -6.95 -19.14 -9.33
N THR A 159 -7.72 -20.06 -8.74
CA THR A 159 -9.15 -20.26 -8.98
C THR A 159 -9.98 -19.69 -7.83
N ASP A 160 -11.31 -19.65 -7.99
CA ASP A 160 -12.21 -19.23 -6.91
C ASP A 160 -12.21 -20.19 -5.72
N ALA A 161 -11.99 -21.50 -5.99
CA ALA A 161 -11.88 -22.50 -4.93
C ALA A 161 -10.64 -22.31 -4.03
N ASP A 162 -9.58 -21.72 -4.57
CA ASP A 162 -8.34 -21.45 -3.82
C ASP A 162 -8.50 -20.24 -2.88
N TRP A 163 -9.47 -19.37 -3.14
CA TRP A 163 -9.52 -18.07 -2.50
C TRP A 163 -9.67 -18.13 -0.97
N PRO A 164 -10.62 -18.90 -0.39
CA PRO A 164 -10.73 -19.01 1.05
C PRO A 164 -9.48 -19.58 1.73
N PRO A 165 -8.88 -20.71 1.28
CA PRO A 165 -7.65 -21.22 1.90
C PRO A 165 -6.44 -20.30 1.66
N LEU A 166 -6.35 -19.58 0.52
CA LEU A 166 -5.32 -18.59 0.28
C LEU A 166 -5.40 -17.43 1.27
N CYS A 167 -6.59 -16.90 1.52
CA CYS A 167 -6.79 -15.82 2.51
C CYS A 167 -6.42 -16.28 3.93
N ALA A 168 -6.69 -17.53 4.28
CA ALA A 168 -6.29 -18.09 5.56
C ALA A 168 -4.76 -18.26 5.66
N PHE A 169 -4.12 -18.73 4.60
CA PHE A 169 -2.66 -18.85 4.50
C PHE A 169 -1.97 -17.48 4.62
N ASP A 170 -2.48 -16.47 3.90
CA ASP A 170 -1.99 -15.11 4.01
C ASP A 170 -2.15 -14.53 5.42
N ALA A 171 -3.30 -14.71 6.04
CA ALA A 171 -3.58 -14.19 7.37
C ALA A 171 -2.64 -14.77 8.43
N ALA A 172 -2.27 -16.05 8.29
CA ALA A 172 -1.29 -16.69 9.18
C ALA A 172 0.11 -16.10 9.02
N ALA A 173 0.52 -15.79 7.80
CA ALA A 173 1.83 -15.20 7.49
C ALA A 173 1.89 -13.70 7.84
N PHE A 174 0.84 -12.95 7.53
CA PHE A 174 0.78 -11.50 7.73
C PHE A 174 0.45 -11.10 9.17
N GLY A 175 -0.15 -12.00 9.94
CA GLY A 175 -0.59 -11.74 11.32
C GLY A 175 -1.95 -11.05 11.44
N ALA A 176 -2.67 -10.83 10.34
CA ALA A 176 -4.02 -10.28 10.32
C ALA A 176 -4.74 -10.60 9.01
N GLN A 177 -6.06 -10.63 9.04
CA GLN A 177 -6.85 -10.74 7.81
C GLN A 177 -6.76 -9.45 6.99
N ARG A 178 -6.47 -9.59 5.69
CA ARG A 178 -6.45 -8.49 4.72
C ARG A 178 -7.14 -8.84 3.41
N ASN A 179 -8.22 -9.60 3.49
CA ASN A 179 -8.97 -10.10 2.34
C ASN A 179 -9.40 -9.01 1.36
N ALA A 180 -9.77 -7.82 1.86
CA ALA A 180 -10.10 -6.67 1.02
C ALA A 180 -8.92 -6.20 0.17
N VAL A 181 -7.70 -6.18 0.75
CA VAL A 181 -6.47 -5.82 0.02
C VAL A 181 -6.16 -6.86 -1.03
N LEU A 182 -6.20 -8.15 -0.67
CA LEU A 182 -5.95 -9.24 -1.61
C LEU A 182 -6.98 -9.23 -2.75
N GLY A 183 -8.27 -9.03 -2.43
CA GLY A 183 -9.33 -8.90 -3.43
C GLY A 183 -9.14 -7.72 -4.37
N ALA A 184 -8.66 -6.58 -3.86
CA ALA A 184 -8.36 -5.41 -4.67
C ALA A 184 -7.10 -5.57 -5.56
N LEU A 185 -6.25 -6.55 -5.27
CA LEU A 185 -5.08 -6.90 -6.09
C LEU A 185 -5.41 -7.95 -7.14
N ARG A 186 -6.28 -8.91 -6.81
CA ARG A 186 -6.64 -10.03 -7.69
C ARG A 186 -7.16 -9.52 -9.05
N GLY A 187 -6.63 -10.05 -10.13
CA GLY A 187 -7.01 -9.68 -11.50
C GLY A 187 -6.34 -8.41 -12.02
N ARG A 188 -5.59 -7.65 -11.20
CA ARG A 188 -4.89 -6.44 -11.69
C ARG A 188 -3.64 -6.75 -12.50
N LEU A 189 -3.00 -7.89 -12.23
CA LEU A 189 -1.90 -8.43 -13.03
C LEU A 189 -2.09 -9.95 -13.14
N PRO A 190 -2.98 -10.44 -14.03
CA PRO A 190 -3.37 -11.86 -14.09
C PRO A 190 -2.20 -12.83 -14.22
N ALA A 191 -1.11 -12.42 -14.89
CA ALA A 191 0.10 -13.23 -15.03
C ALA A 191 0.83 -13.49 -13.69
N ALA A 192 0.53 -12.74 -12.64
CA ALA A 192 1.08 -12.91 -11.30
C ALA A 192 0.06 -13.48 -10.30
N ASP A 193 -1.17 -13.74 -10.73
CA ASP A 193 -2.20 -14.37 -9.89
C ASP A 193 -1.97 -15.89 -9.87
N LEU A 194 -0.95 -16.31 -9.11
CA LEU A 194 -0.46 -17.68 -9.07
C LEU A 194 -0.55 -18.26 -7.67
N VAL A 195 -0.82 -19.56 -7.61
CA VAL A 195 -0.79 -20.36 -6.38
C VAL A 195 0.16 -21.54 -6.55
N ALA A 196 0.98 -21.80 -5.54
CA ALA A 196 1.79 -22.99 -5.39
C ALA A 196 1.06 -23.98 -4.47
N VAL A 197 0.90 -25.23 -4.94
CA VAL A 197 0.15 -26.28 -4.24
C VAL A 197 1.01 -27.52 -4.12
N GLU A 198 1.02 -28.11 -2.93
CA GLU A 198 1.61 -29.40 -2.63
C GLU A 198 0.54 -30.30 -2.00
N THR A 199 0.20 -31.42 -2.66
CA THR A 199 -0.81 -32.38 -2.16
C THR A 199 -2.09 -31.66 -1.64
N ASP A 200 -2.74 -30.87 -2.49
CA ASP A 200 -3.96 -30.09 -2.19
C ASP A 200 -3.82 -28.99 -1.12
N ARG A 201 -2.63 -28.76 -0.58
CA ARG A 201 -2.34 -27.67 0.36
C ARG A 201 -1.68 -26.50 -0.34
N ILE A 202 -2.14 -25.29 -0.10
CA ILE A 202 -1.45 -24.07 -0.52
C ILE A 202 -0.15 -23.94 0.27
N VAL A 203 0.96 -23.83 -0.45
CA VAL A 203 2.32 -23.65 0.08
C VAL A 203 2.92 -22.31 -0.34
N GLY A 204 2.25 -21.59 -1.23
CA GLY A 204 2.63 -20.23 -1.62
C GLY A 204 1.61 -19.63 -2.57
N PHE A 205 1.64 -18.32 -2.68
CA PHE A 205 0.88 -17.59 -3.70
C PHE A 205 1.56 -16.27 -4.04
N CYS A 206 1.23 -15.77 -5.21
CA CYS A 206 1.64 -14.46 -5.67
C CYS A 206 0.42 -13.71 -6.21
N LEU A 207 0.36 -12.42 -5.93
CA LEU A 207 -0.51 -11.47 -6.62
C LEU A 207 0.35 -10.34 -7.17
N GLY A 208 -0.18 -9.64 -8.16
CA GLY A 208 0.46 -8.46 -8.69
C GLY A 208 -0.56 -7.39 -9.04
N ARG A 209 -0.06 -6.21 -9.34
CA ARG A 209 -0.88 -5.11 -9.80
C ARG A 209 -0.19 -4.30 -10.89
N ASP A 210 -0.99 -3.61 -11.66
CA ASP A 210 -0.56 -2.50 -12.48
C ASP A 210 0.03 -1.37 -11.61
N GLY A 211 0.76 -0.50 -12.23
CA GLY A 211 1.29 0.68 -11.58
C GLY A 211 1.62 1.77 -12.60
N ARG A 212 1.73 2.99 -12.14
CA ARG A 212 2.01 4.16 -12.97
C ARG A 212 3.36 4.06 -13.71
N ILE A 213 4.36 3.45 -13.08
CA ILE A 213 5.74 3.37 -13.60
C ILE A 213 6.05 1.95 -14.08
N ALA A 214 5.63 0.93 -13.31
CA ALA A 214 5.91 -0.47 -13.58
C ALA A 214 4.85 -1.36 -12.92
N ALA A 215 4.68 -2.57 -13.44
CA ALA A 215 3.95 -3.61 -12.71
C ALA A 215 4.65 -3.87 -11.37
N HIS A 216 3.86 -4.20 -10.36
CA HIS A 216 4.34 -4.52 -9.02
C HIS A 216 3.99 -5.96 -8.70
N ILE A 217 5.00 -6.77 -8.39
CA ILE A 217 4.82 -8.13 -7.88
C ILE A 217 4.81 -8.05 -6.36
N GLY A 218 3.80 -8.58 -5.76
CA GLY A 218 3.49 -8.57 -4.33
C GLY A 218 1.99 -8.33 -4.13
N THR A 219 1.36 -9.07 -3.28
CA THR A 219 1.82 -9.96 -2.22
C THR A 219 2.46 -11.23 -2.77
N LEU A 220 3.58 -11.64 -2.20
CA LEU A 220 4.18 -12.96 -2.37
C LEU A 220 4.35 -13.57 -0.99
N VAL A 221 3.77 -14.72 -0.76
CA VAL A 221 3.90 -15.51 0.49
C VAL A 221 4.19 -16.94 0.12
N ALA A 222 5.16 -17.55 0.77
CA ALA A 222 5.52 -18.94 0.56
C ALA A 222 6.05 -19.57 1.86
N ASP A 223 5.91 -20.90 1.99
CA ASP A 223 6.40 -21.66 3.14
C ASP A 223 7.93 -21.58 3.27
N ASN A 224 8.64 -21.41 2.15
CA ASN A 224 10.11 -21.28 2.10
C ASN A 224 10.58 -20.65 0.79
N ASP A 225 11.88 -20.31 0.74
CA ASP A 225 12.51 -19.65 -0.39
C ASP A 225 12.52 -20.47 -1.68
N ALA A 226 12.46 -21.82 -1.58
CA ALA A 226 12.45 -22.69 -2.78
C ALA A 226 11.10 -22.67 -3.49
N ILE A 227 10.03 -22.22 -2.80
CA ILE A 227 8.68 -22.07 -3.37
C ILE A 227 8.46 -20.63 -3.83
N ALA A 228 9.10 -19.63 -3.17
CA ALA A 228 8.99 -18.22 -3.52
C ALA A 228 9.71 -17.89 -4.84
#